data_ece670908a0074edb6b27fee788f59a7
#
_entry.id   ece670908a0074edb6b27fee788f59a7
#
_cell.length_a   1.000
_cell.length_b   1.000
_cell.length_c   1.000
_cell.angle_alpha   90.00
_cell.angle_beta   90.00
_cell.angle_gamma   90.00
#
_symmetry.space_group_name_H-M   'P 1'
#
loop_
_entity.id
_entity.type
_entity.pdbx_description
1 polymer ?
#
loop_
_entity_poly.entity_id
_entity_poly.type
_entity_poly.pdbx_seq_one_letter_code
_entity_poly.pdbx_strand_id
1 'polypeptide(L)'
;YAAVGPSWGWAQNSPFRRYKSWAHEGGIATPCIAWWPGHVPKGAITKEVGHIIDFLPTFLELAGADYPEKHNGHDILPVEGKSLTKVLRGGTRKGHDQIAWEWSGNRALREGKWKVVWDKLDKKWSLFDLDADRTETNDLASTHAGLAKRLDGDWSDWAKRTGHRVKP
;
A
#
# COMPACT_ATOMS: atom_id res chain seq x y z
N TYR A 1 -13.38 -21.21 13.27
CA TYR A 1 -12.87 -19.91 12.80
C TYR A 1 -13.57 -18.82 13.60
N ALA A 2 -12.87 -18.16 14.51
CA ALA A 2 -13.46 -17.09 15.30
C ALA A 2 -13.49 -15.80 14.47
N ALA A 3 -14.68 -15.23 14.27
CA ALA A 3 -14.87 -13.94 13.63
C ALA A 3 -15.23 -12.89 14.67
N VAL A 4 -14.52 -11.77 14.69
CA VAL A 4 -14.74 -10.70 15.68
C VAL A 4 -15.97 -9.82 15.38
N GLY A 5 -16.53 -9.94 14.20
CA GLY A 5 -17.64 -9.10 13.74
C GLY A 5 -17.22 -7.67 13.36
N PRO A 6 -18.13 -6.91 12.68
CA PRO A 6 -17.79 -5.57 12.17
C PRO A 6 -17.41 -4.56 13.23
N SER A 7 -18.12 -4.51 14.37
CA SER A 7 -17.86 -3.55 15.45
C SER A 7 -16.45 -3.70 16.03
N TRP A 8 -16.04 -4.94 16.32
CA TRP A 8 -14.68 -5.21 16.78
C TRP A 8 -13.64 -5.01 15.68
N GLY A 9 -13.98 -5.29 14.41
CA GLY A 9 -13.12 -4.97 13.27
C GLY A 9 -12.78 -3.47 13.23
N TRP A 10 -13.77 -2.60 13.45
CA TRP A 10 -13.56 -1.17 13.56
C TRP A 10 -12.71 -0.80 14.77
N ALA A 11 -13.05 -1.30 15.96
CA ALA A 11 -12.35 -0.98 17.18
C ALA A 11 -10.85 -1.33 17.13
N GLN A 12 -10.52 -2.49 16.58
CA GLN A 12 -9.14 -2.96 16.47
C GLN A 12 -8.29 -2.17 15.46
N ASN A 13 -8.92 -1.48 14.51
CA ASN A 13 -8.24 -0.67 13.50
C ASN A 13 -8.35 0.84 13.76
N SER A 14 -8.99 1.24 14.86
CA SER A 14 -9.08 2.65 15.26
C SER A 14 -7.67 3.26 15.45
N PRO A 15 -7.46 4.51 15.03
CA PRO A 15 -8.45 5.48 14.53
C PRO A 15 -8.70 5.40 13.02
N PHE A 16 -8.14 4.43 12.31
CA PHE A 16 -8.24 4.34 10.85
C PHE A 16 -9.62 3.91 10.38
N ARG A 17 -10.00 4.40 9.20
CA ARG A 17 -11.27 4.07 8.57
C ARG A 17 -11.29 2.63 8.08
N ARG A 18 -12.40 1.92 8.29
CA ARG A 18 -12.63 0.54 7.85
C ARG A 18 -11.70 -0.47 8.54
N TYR A 19 -11.57 -1.67 7.97
CA TYR A 19 -10.80 -2.80 8.48
C TYR A 19 -10.52 -3.78 7.33
N LYS A 20 -10.03 -4.97 7.63
CA LYS A 20 -9.73 -6.04 6.66
C LYS A 20 -10.76 -6.10 5.53
N SER A 21 -10.30 -6.28 4.32
CA SER A 21 -11.04 -6.32 3.03
C SER A 21 -11.37 -4.96 2.43
N TRP A 22 -11.10 -3.85 3.08
CA TRP A 22 -11.15 -2.52 2.48
C TRP A 22 -9.78 -1.98 2.12
N ALA A 23 -9.75 -1.10 1.13
CA ALA A 23 -8.53 -0.40 0.72
C ALA A 23 -8.30 0.93 1.46
N HIS A 24 -9.15 1.27 2.43
CA HIS A 24 -8.94 2.34 3.39
C HIS A 24 -7.78 2.01 4.35
N GLU A 25 -7.22 3.03 5.02
CA GLU A 25 -6.08 2.83 5.92
C GLU A 25 -6.30 1.72 6.96
N GLY A 26 -7.49 1.59 7.53
CA GLY A 26 -7.79 0.52 8.48
C GLY A 26 -7.73 -0.90 7.89
N GLY A 27 -7.78 -1.03 6.58
CA GLY A 27 -7.64 -2.32 5.89
C GLY A 27 -6.25 -2.61 5.34
N ILE A 28 -5.41 -1.60 5.14
CA ILE A 28 -4.10 -1.75 4.48
C ILE A 28 -2.90 -1.23 5.28
N ALA A 29 -3.09 -0.28 6.23
CA ALA A 29 -1.99 0.29 7.01
C ALA A 29 -1.60 -0.65 8.15
N THR A 30 -0.91 -1.73 7.82
CA THR A 30 -0.44 -2.73 8.78
C THR A 30 0.88 -2.29 9.43
N PRO A 31 1.01 -2.37 10.78
CA PRO A 31 2.28 -2.16 11.45
C PRO A 31 3.34 -3.16 10.98
N CYS A 32 4.57 -2.68 10.81
CA CYS A 32 5.74 -3.52 10.54
C CYS A 32 6.77 -3.33 11.65
N ILE A 33 7.23 -4.42 12.25
CA ILE A 33 8.26 -4.41 13.27
C ILE A 33 9.46 -5.18 12.73
N ALA A 34 10.63 -4.51 12.75
CA ALA A 34 11.90 -5.12 12.39
C ALA A 34 12.77 -5.26 13.63
N TRP A 35 13.27 -6.47 13.88
CA TRP A 35 14.21 -6.75 14.95
C TRP A 35 15.47 -7.38 14.38
N TRP A 36 16.57 -6.65 14.43
CA TRP A 36 17.87 -7.11 13.94
C TRP A 36 19.00 -6.43 14.74
N PRO A 37 19.39 -7.05 15.87
CA PRO A 37 20.40 -6.47 16.77
C PRO A 37 21.70 -6.12 16.06
N GLY A 38 22.24 -4.92 16.37
CA GLY A 38 23.45 -4.41 15.74
C GLY A 38 23.27 -3.77 14.36
N HIS A 39 22.10 -3.92 13.73
CA HIS A 39 21.83 -3.38 12.40
C HIS A 39 20.64 -2.41 12.36
N VAL A 40 19.57 -2.72 13.07
CA VAL A 40 18.40 -1.84 13.22
C VAL A 40 18.59 -1.01 14.50
N PRO A 41 18.51 0.33 14.45
CA PRO A 41 18.64 1.18 15.63
C PRO A 41 17.56 0.85 16.68
N LYS A 42 17.99 0.70 17.94
CA LYS A 42 17.10 0.37 19.05
C LYS A 42 16.05 1.48 19.26
N GLY A 43 14.77 1.11 19.30
CA GLY A 43 13.68 2.03 19.59
C GLY A 43 13.37 3.01 18.46
N ALA A 44 13.94 2.86 17.28
CA ALA A 44 13.65 3.70 16.12
C ALA A 44 12.19 3.49 15.66
N ILE A 45 11.54 4.58 15.31
CA ILE A 45 10.22 4.60 14.67
C ILE A 45 10.36 5.41 13.38
N THR A 46 9.84 4.87 12.29
CA THR A 46 9.82 5.56 10.99
C THR A 46 8.40 5.64 10.45
N LYS A 47 8.14 6.68 9.65
CA LYS A 47 6.89 6.87 8.88
C LYS A 47 7.09 6.57 7.40
N GLU A 48 8.26 6.02 7.02
CA GLU A 48 8.52 5.62 5.65
C GLU A 48 7.46 4.62 5.16
N VAL A 49 6.95 4.88 3.97
CA VAL A 49 5.93 4.03 3.37
C VAL A 49 6.59 2.77 2.80
N GLY A 50 6.15 1.62 3.29
CA GLY A 50 6.51 0.32 2.76
C GLY A 50 5.31 -0.41 2.18
N HIS A 51 5.58 -1.40 1.35
CA HIS A 51 4.60 -2.33 0.82
C HIS A 51 5.15 -3.76 0.91
N ILE A 52 4.27 -4.77 0.92
CA ILE A 52 4.69 -6.17 1.04
C ILE A 52 5.64 -6.60 -0.09
N ILE A 53 5.50 -5.97 -1.29
CA ILE A 53 6.40 -6.25 -2.42
C ILE A 53 7.85 -5.84 -2.15
N ASP A 54 8.09 -4.99 -1.15
CA ASP A 54 9.42 -4.48 -0.78
C ASP A 54 10.26 -5.50 -0.01
N PHE A 55 9.62 -6.53 0.55
CA PHE A 55 10.34 -7.55 1.31
C PHE A 55 11.27 -8.37 0.44
N LEU A 56 10.83 -8.78 -0.75
CA LEU A 56 11.68 -9.57 -1.64
C LEU A 56 12.99 -8.84 -2.00
N PRO A 57 12.98 -7.61 -2.55
CA PRO A 57 14.23 -6.93 -2.86
C PRO A 57 15.04 -6.58 -1.60
N THR A 58 14.40 -6.42 -0.44
CA THR A 58 15.12 -6.25 0.83
C THR A 58 15.91 -7.51 1.19
N PHE A 59 15.29 -8.66 1.11
CA PHE A 59 15.97 -9.93 1.42
C PHE A 59 17.05 -10.28 0.42
N LEU A 60 16.84 -10.00 -0.87
CA LEU A 60 17.86 -10.18 -1.89
C LEU A 60 19.09 -9.30 -1.61
N GLU A 61 18.88 -8.02 -1.34
CA GLU A 61 19.98 -7.09 -0.99
C GLU A 61 20.74 -7.55 0.26
N LEU A 62 20.04 -7.98 1.31
CA LEU A 62 20.64 -8.46 2.55
C LEU A 62 21.40 -9.79 2.37
N ALA A 63 20.95 -10.63 1.47
CA ALA A 63 21.59 -11.91 1.14
C ALA A 63 22.73 -11.76 0.12
N GLY A 64 22.91 -10.58 -0.48
CA GLY A 64 23.85 -10.40 -1.60
C GLY A 64 23.47 -11.24 -2.82
N ALA A 65 22.16 -11.46 -3.04
CA ALA A 65 21.64 -12.29 -4.12
C ALA A 65 20.97 -11.45 -5.20
N ASP A 66 21.11 -11.86 -6.45
CA ASP A 66 20.45 -11.23 -7.58
C ASP A 66 19.10 -11.90 -7.86
N TYR A 67 18.13 -11.10 -8.32
CA TYR A 67 16.88 -11.64 -8.84
C TYR A 67 17.09 -12.07 -10.29
N PRO A 68 16.82 -13.35 -10.65
CA PRO A 68 17.09 -13.81 -12.00
C PRO A 68 16.07 -13.24 -13.00
N GLU A 69 16.51 -13.05 -14.25
CA GLU A 69 15.60 -12.68 -15.35
C GLU A 69 14.79 -13.87 -15.86
N LYS A 70 15.33 -15.09 -15.67
CA LYS A 70 14.73 -16.35 -16.13
C LYS A 70 14.75 -17.41 -15.05
N HIS A 71 13.72 -18.25 -15.04
CA HIS A 71 13.66 -19.47 -14.24
C HIS A 71 13.22 -20.65 -15.11
N ASN A 72 13.99 -21.72 -15.10
CA ASN A 72 13.75 -22.92 -15.94
C ASN A 72 13.52 -22.61 -17.44
N GLY A 73 14.27 -21.63 -17.98
CA GLY A 73 14.18 -21.23 -19.38
C GLY A 73 13.03 -20.26 -19.73
N HIS A 74 12.19 -19.92 -18.76
CA HIS A 74 11.09 -18.96 -18.93
C HIS A 74 11.44 -17.60 -18.34
N ASP A 75 11.05 -16.52 -19.03
CA ASP A 75 11.14 -15.17 -18.50
C ASP A 75 10.22 -15.00 -17.29
N ILE A 76 10.70 -14.32 -16.26
CA ILE A 76 9.93 -14.04 -15.05
C ILE A 76 9.65 -12.55 -14.92
N LEU A 77 8.57 -12.21 -14.20
CA LEU A 77 8.21 -10.82 -14.00
C LEU A 77 9.27 -10.11 -13.14
N PRO A 78 9.63 -8.86 -13.49
CA PRO A 78 10.60 -8.10 -12.73
C PRO A 78 10.08 -7.78 -11.31
N VAL A 79 11.01 -7.57 -10.38
CA VAL A 79 10.69 -7.12 -9.04
C VAL A 79 10.23 -5.65 -9.10
N GLU A 80 9.00 -5.38 -8.67
CA GLU A 80 8.46 -4.01 -8.59
C GLU A 80 8.74 -3.34 -7.22
N GLY A 81 9.03 -4.14 -6.20
CA GLY A 81 9.35 -3.64 -4.86
C GLY A 81 10.67 -2.88 -4.81
N LYS A 82 10.82 -2.07 -3.79
CA LYS A 82 12.04 -1.30 -3.50
C LYS A 82 12.57 -1.71 -2.13
N SER A 83 13.88 -1.97 -2.02
CA SER A 83 14.49 -2.42 -0.76
C SER A 83 14.25 -1.45 0.40
N LEU A 84 13.96 -1.99 1.56
CA LEU A 84 13.83 -1.30 2.84
C LEU A 84 15.15 -1.23 3.63
N THR A 85 16.26 -1.77 3.11
CA THR A 85 17.53 -1.88 3.85
C THR A 85 18.01 -0.55 4.42
N LYS A 86 17.93 0.55 3.66
CA LYS A 86 18.27 1.88 4.15
C LYS A 86 17.38 2.33 5.31
N VAL A 87 16.09 2.07 5.21
CA VAL A 87 15.10 2.41 6.25
C VAL A 87 15.35 1.59 7.51
N LEU A 88 15.64 0.30 7.37
CA LEU A 88 15.96 -0.59 8.48
C LEU A 88 17.22 -0.14 9.24
N ARG A 89 18.16 0.51 8.56
CA ARG A 89 19.39 1.08 9.15
C ARG A 89 19.21 2.51 9.66
N GLY A 90 17.97 3.03 9.73
CA GLY A 90 17.66 4.36 10.25
C GLY A 90 17.83 5.50 9.23
N GLY A 91 18.01 5.19 7.94
CA GLY A 91 18.06 6.16 6.86
C GLY A 91 16.72 6.33 6.16
N THR A 92 16.73 7.04 5.02
CA THR A 92 15.56 7.26 4.15
C THR A 92 15.82 6.68 2.75
N ARG A 93 14.77 6.41 2.01
CA ARG A 93 14.84 5.95 0.61
C ARG A 93 13.91 6.77 -0.28
N LYS A 94 14.13 6.73 -1.59
CA LYS A 94 13.09 7.11 -2.53
C LYS A 94 12.00 6.03 -2.49
N GLY A 95 10.84 6.36 -1.94
CA GLY A 95 9.67 5.48 -1.91
C GLY A 95 9.13 5.15 -3.29
N HIS A 96 7.99 4.48 -3.34
CA HIS A 96 7.24 4.25 -4.57
C HIS A 96 6.63 5.57 -5.05
N ASP A 97 6.65 5.80 -6.38
CA ASP A 97 5.97 6.95 -6.96
C ASP A 97 4.45 6.76 -6.82
N GLN A 98 3.97 5.53 -7.05
CA GLN A 98 2.58 5.13 -6.84
C GLN A 98 2.51 3.72 -6.23
N ILE A 99 1.51 3.46 -5.40
CA ILE A 99 1.17 2.13 -4.88
C ILE A 99 -0.34 1.93 -5.08
N ALA A 100 -0.72 0.80 -5.65
CA ALA A 100 -2.12 0.48 -5.91
C ALA A 100 -2.54 -0.82 -5.21
N TRP A 101 -3.81 -0.89 -4.85
CA TRP A 101 -4.44 -2.04 -4.21
C TRP A 101 -5.75 -2.39 -4.89
N GLU A 102 -6.04 -3.68 -4.91
CA GLU A 102 -7.35 -4.24 -5.21
C GLU A 102 -7.60 -5.44 -4.29
N TRP A 103 -8.74 -5.45 -3.65
CA TRP A 103 -9.21 -6.61 -2.92
C TRP A 103 -10.73 -6.63 -2.83
N SER A 104 -11.32 -7.74 -3.31
CA SER A 104 -12.76 -8.00 -3.14
C SER A 104 -13.66 -6.86 -3.67
N GLY A 105 -13.23 -6.17 -4.74
CA GLY A 105 -13.93 -5.05 -5.36
C GLY A 105 -13.66 -3.69 -4.72
N ASN A 106 -12.87 -3.63 -3.66
CA ASN A 106 -12.34 -2.37 -3.13
C ASN A 106 -11.02 -2.04 -3.82
N ARG A 107 -10.79 -0.78 -4.14
CA ARG A 107 -9.65 -0.32 -4.93
C ARG A 107 -9.03 0.90 -4.27
N ALA A 108 -7.72 1.06 -4.38
CA ALA A 108 -7.06 2.30 -4.01
C ALA A 108 -5.79 2.52 -4.82
N LEU A 109 -5.40 3.78 -4.95
CA LEU A 109 -4.08 4.18 -5.42
C LEU A 109 -3.58 5.34 -4.57
N ARG A 110 -2.34 5.23 -4.11
CA ARG A 110 -1.63 6.27 -3.39
C ARG A 110 -0.49 6.83 -4.22
N GLU A 111 -0.41 8.16 -4.30
CA GLU A 111 0.69 8.92 -4.87
C GLU A 111 1.15 9.97 -3.85
N GLY A 112 2.31 9.77 -3.25
CA GLY A 112 2.79 10.63 -2.16
C GLY A 112 1.79 10.70 -1.01
N LYS A 113 1.28 11.90 -0.72
CA LYS A 113 0.25 12.15 0.30
C LYS A 113 -1.18 11.89 -0.20
N TRP A 114 -1.41 11.90 -1.51
CA TRP A 114 -2.73 11.72 -2.08
C TRP A 114 -3.10 10.26 -2.20
N LYS A 115 -4.34 9.94 -1.84
CA LYS A 115 -4.88 8.59 -1.98
C LYS A 115 -6.32 8.65 -2.47
N VAL A 116 -6.61 7.95 -3.57
CA VAL A 116 -7.98 7.66 -3.98
C VAL A 116 -8.38 6.28 -3.51
N VAL A 117 -9.63 6.16 -3.09
CA VAL A 117 -10.23 4.90 -2.63
C VAL A 117 -11.59 4.71 -3.27
N TRP A 118 -11.79 3.57 -3.92
CA TRP A 118 -13.10 3.09 -4.34
C TRP A 118 -13.67 2.17 -3.29
N ASP A 119 -14.76 2.57 -2.67
CA ASP A 119 -15.52 1.70 -1.76
C ASP A 119 -16.63 1.00 -2.55
N LYS A 120 -16.63 -0.32 -2.57
CA LYS A 120 -17.62 -1.14 -3.30
C LYS A 120 -19.05 -0.97 -2.80
N LEU A 121 -19.23 -0.54 -1.54
CA LEU A 121 -20.57 -0.30 -0.97
C LEU A 121 -21.10 1.06 -1.42
N ASP A 122 -20.24 2.10 -1.35
CA ASP A 122 -20.61 3.47 -1.72
C ASP A 122 -20.59 3.66 -3.25
N LYS A 123 -19.92 2.75 -3.98
CA LYS A 123 -19.76 2.76 -5.45
C LYS A 123 -19.27 4.11 -5.97
N LYS A 124 -18.33 4.71 -5.28
CA LYS A 124 -17.72 5.98 -5.65
C LYS A 124 -16.23 6.03 -5.28
N TRP A 125 -15.50 6.87 -5.99
CA TRP A 125 -14.16 7.26 -5.61
C TRP A 125 -14.20 8.40 -4.60
N SER A 126 -13.39 8.28 -3.55
CA SER A 126 -13.08 9.34 -2.60
C SER A 126 -11.59 9.68 -2.69
N LEU A 127 -11.22 10.92 -2.41
CA LEU A 127 -9.83 11.40 -2.41
C LEU A 127 -9.47 11.93 -1.02
N PHE A 128 -8.30 11.54 -0.52
CA PHE A 128 -7.80 11.93 0.79
C PHE A 128 -6.38 12.49 0.72
N ASP A 129 -6.06 13.48 1.56
CA ASP A 129 -4.71 13.95 1.85
C ASP A 129 -4.23 13.25 3.14
N LEU A 130 -3.41 12.21 3.01
CA LEU A 130 -2.98 11.39 4.14
C LEU A 130 -2.00 12.10 5.10
N ASP A 131 -1.41 13.21 4.70
CA ASP A 131 -0.58 14.02 5.60
C ASP A 131 -1.45 14.81 6.57
N ALA A 132 -2.60 15.32 6.11
CA ALA A 132 -3.56 16.07 6.90
C ALA A 132 -4.64 15.20 7.55
N ASP A 133 -5.07 14.13 6.87
CA ASP A 133 -6.19 13.26 7.28
C ASP A 133 -5.89 11.79 7.02
N ARG A 134 -5.09 11.19 7.86
CA ARG A 134 -4.78 9.76 7.80
C ARG A 134 -5.94 8.85 8.19
N THR A 135 -6.98 9.43 8.77
CA THR A 135 -8.21 8.71 9.17
C THR A 135 -9.25 8.64 8.06
N GLU A 136 -9.00 9.32 6.93
CA GLU A 136 -9.85 9.30 5.73
C GLU A 136 -11.30 9.75 6.02
N THR A 137 -11.44 10.83 6.78
CA THR A 137 -12.73 11.38 7.19
C THR A 137 -13.20 12.52 6.29
N ASN A 138 -12.26 13.21 5.61
CA ASN A 138 -12.54 14.38 4.77
C ASN A 138 -12.32 14.03 3.29
N ASP A 139 -13.42 13.74 2.58
CA ASP A 139 -13.40 13.43 1.14
C ASP A 139 -13.21 14.70 0.30
N LEU A 140 -12.07 14.81 -0.35
CA LEU A 140 -11.66 15.94 -1.20
C LEU A 140 -11.94 15.71 -2.70
N ALA A 141 -12.63 14.63 -3.09
CA ALA A 141 -12.84 14.29 -4.50
C ALA A 141 -13.59 15.39 -5.26
N SER A 142 -14.54 16.08 -4.63
CA SER A 142 -15.29 17.18 -5.26
C SER A 142 -14.46 18.43 -5.46
N THR A 143 -13.60 18.76 -4.50
CA THR A 143 -12.75 19.97 -4.54
C THR A 143 -11.51 19.80 -5.41
N HIS A 144 -11.07 18.54 -5.62
CA HIS A 144 -9.90 18.19 -6.42
C HIS A 144 -10.29 17.17 -7.53
N ALA A 145 -11.41 17.41 -8.22
CA ALA A 145 -11.99 16.46 -9.17
C ALA A 145 -11.02 16.03 -10.29
N GLY A 146 -10.19 16.94 -10.79
CA GLY A 146 -9.18 16.64 -11.79
C GLY A 146 -8.13 15.64 -11.29
N LEU A 147 -7.66 15.81 -10.05
CA LEU A 147 -6.70 14.91 -9.42
C LEU A 147 -7.33 13.53 -9.16
N ALA A 148 -8.53 13.51 -8.60
CA ALA A 148 -9.25 12.26 -8.33
C ALA A 148 -9.45 11.44 -9.61
N LYS A 149 -9.87 12.10 -10.72
CA LYS A 149 -10.03 11.46 -12.03
C LYS A 149 -8.71 10.94 -12.60
N ARG A 150 -7.61 11.68 -12.44
CA ARG A 150 -6.28 11.22 -12.91
C ARG A 150 -5.86 9.96 -12.16
N LEU A 151 -5.93 9.97 -10.83
CA LEU A 151 -5.52 8.83 -10.01
C LEU A 151 -6.41 7.59 -10.21
N ASP A 152 -7.70 7.75 -10.53
CA ASP A 152 -8.58 6.66 -11.00
C ASP A 152 -8.07 6.08 -12.32
N GLY A 153 -7.68 6.95 -13.27
CA GLY A 153 -7.06 6.54 -14.53
C GLY A 153 -5.78 5.75 -14.29
N ASP A 154 -4.88 6.26 -13.45
CA ASP A 154 -3.62 5.61 -13.10
C ASP A 154 -3.85 4.24 -12.43
N TRP A 155 -4.86 4.13 -11.55
CA TRP A 155 -5.27 2.84 -10.99
C TRP A 155 -5.76 1.86 -12.07
N SER A 156 -6.55 2.35 -13.01
CA SER A 156 -7.07 1.54 -14.12
C SER A 156 -5.96 1.02 -15.03
N ASP A 157 -4.93 1.81 -15.27
CA ASP A 157 -3.77 1.40 -16.07
C ASP A 157 -2.89 0.38 -15.31
N TRP A 158 -2.69 0.58 -14.00
CA TRP A 158 -2.08 -0.43 -13.15
C TRP A 158 -2.84 -1.76 -13.18
N ALA A 159 -4.16 -1.72 -13.05
CA ALA A 159 -5.02 -2.91 -13.06
C ALA A 159 -4.92 -3.68 -14.38
N LYS A 160 -4.91 -2.98 -15.52
CA LYS A 160 -4.71 -3.61 -16.85
C LYS A 160 -3.33 -4.27 -16.94
N ARG A 161 -2.28 -3.55 -16.54
CA ARG A 161 -0.89 -4.04 -16.58
C ARG A 161 -0.69 -5.29 -15.73
N THR A 162 -1.33 -5.37 -14.57
CA THR A 162 -1.24 -6.49 -13.64
C THR A 162 -2.26 -7.60 -13.89
N GLY A 163 -3.05 -7.50 -14.95
CA GLY A 163 -4.03 -8.52 -15.35
C GLY A 163 -5.29 -8.57 -14.47
N HIS A 164 -5.54 -7.54 -13.66
CA HIS A 164 -6.79 -7.43 -12.91
C HIS A 164 -7.96 -7.19 -13.85
N ARG A 165 -8.91 -8.10 -13.85
CA ARG A 165 -10.18 -7.92 -14.56
C ARG A 165 -11.07 -7.00 -13.73
N VAL A 166 -11.12 -5.73 -14.11
CA VAL A 166 -12.12 -4.81 -13.57
C VAL A 166 -13.48 -5.29 -14.06
N LYS A 167 -14.28 -5.90 -13.17
CA LYS A 167 -15.69 -6.11 -13.47
C LYS A 167 -16.37 -4.73 -13.48
N PRO A 168 -17.17 -4.43 -14.51
CA PRO A 168 -17.88 -3.16 -14.60
C PRO A 168 -18.81 -2.91 -13.41
#